data_b801964d6ceac7b612f4a98cda8a5afe
#
_entry.id   b801964d6ceac7b612f4a98cda8a5afe
#
_cell.length_a   1.000
_cell.length_b   1.000
_cell.length_c   1.000
_cell.angle_alpha   90.00
_cell.angle_beta   90.00
_cell.angle_gamma   90.00
#
_symmetry.space_group_name_H-M   'P 1'
#
loop_
_entity.id
_entity.type
_entity.pdbx_description
1 polymer ?
#
loop_
_entity_poly.entity_id
_entity_poly.type
_entity_poly.pdbx_seq_one_letter_code
_entity_poly.pdbx_strand_id
1 'polypeptide(L)'
;MNPMCLIPQNYKKNGKNQRNIENCVILLKITLNDMDGLSIILIIVSILLILVGLVGAVVPGIAGTPISFLGLLALSFVDGIDYSTRFLVIMGIIGAIVFTLDYVVPVWGTKKFGGTKAGVRGSTIGLILGLLITIVFPVSFIVVLLGPFIGAYIGEKNNGTPDKLAWRSAFGSFVGFLAGTFVKIVYGCVCIFYVVKDLVGLI
;
A
#
# COMPACT_ATOMS: atom_id res chain seq x y z
N MET A 1 -29.44 42.36 -16.19
CA MET A 1 -29.48 42.95 -14.85
C MET A 1 -28.87 41.98 -13.86
N ASN A 2 -27.67 42.28 -13.39
CA ASN A 2 -26.86 41.47 -12.49
C ASN A 2 -27.37 41.59 -11.03
N PRO A 3 -27.68 40.55 -10.29
CA PRO A 3 -27.84 40.66 -8.85
C PRO A 3 -26.50 40.40 -8.16
N MET A 4 -25.62 41.35 -8.27
CA MET A 4 -24.46 41.46 -7.39
C MET A 4 -24.93 42.37 -6.26
N CYS A 5 -25.20 41.87 -5.06
CA CYS A 5 -25.04 42.61 -3.82
C CYS A 5 -25.38 41.82 -2.57
N LEU A 6 -24.48 42.05 -1.63
CA LEU A 6 -24.62 41.86 -0.17
C LEU A 6 -24.13 40.55 0.43
N ILE A 7 -22.80 40.44 0.51
CA ILE A 7 -22.13 39.54 1.46
C ILE A 7 -21.50 40.44 2.55
N PRO A 8 -21.82 40.24 3.84
CA PRO A 8 -21.24 41.01 4.95
C PRO A 8 -19.74 40.73 5.08
N GLN A 9 -18.97 41.81 5.30
CA GLN A 9 -17.50 41.83 5.31
C GLN A 9 -16.83 40.95 6.40
N ASN A 10 -17.55 40.32 7.30
CA ASN A 10 -17.00 39.58 8.43
C ASN A 10 -16.81 38.08 8.18
N TYR A 11 -17.10 37.58 6.96
CA TYR A 11 -16.98 36.15 6.60
C TYR A 11 -15.68 35.79 5.87
N LYS A 12 -14.70 36.73 5.82
CA LYS A 12 -13.56 36.63 4.90
C LYS A 12 -12.44 35.63 5.26
N LYS A 13 -12.46 35.00 6.43
CA LYS A 13 -11.35 34.10 6.84
C LYS A 13 -11.70 32.61 6.77
N ASN A 14 -12.97 32.20 6.91
CA ASN A 14 -13.39 30.81 6.77
C ASN A 14 -13.96 30.49 5.37
N GLY A 15 -14.37 31.50 4.62
CA GLY A 15 -15.05 31.34 3.34
C GLY A 15 -14.17 30.99 2.14
N LYS A 16 -12.83 31.05 2.25
CA LYS A 16 -11.95 30.59 1.15
C LYS A 16 -11.86 29.08 1.08
N ASN A 17 -11.72 28.40 2.21
CA ASN A 17 -11.66 26.95 2.25
C ASN A 17 -13.01 26.30 1.91
N GLN A 18 -14.10 26.86 2.42
CA GLN A 18 -15.44 26.35 2.14
C GLN A 18 -15.85 26.55 0.69
N ARG A 19 -15.56 27.71 0.09
CA ARG A 19 -15.79 27.95 -1.34
C ARG A 19 -14.93 27.06 -2.25
N ASN A 20 -13.70 26.79 -1.87
CA ASN A 20 -12.85 25.86 -2.62
C ASN A 20 -13.40 24.42 -2.59
N ILE A 21 -13.94 23.99 -1.44
CA ILE A 21 -14.57 22.67 -1.31
C ILE A 21 -15.89 22.63 -2.10
N GLU A 22 -16.73 23.64 -2.00
CA GLU A 22 -17.98 23.72 -2.76
C GLU A 22 -17.74 23.77 -4.27
N ASN A 23 -16.77 24.58 -4.73
CA ASN A 23 -16.39 24.62 -6.13
C ASN A 23 -15.81 23.29 -6.60
N CYS A 24 -14.99 22.64 -5.78
CA CYS A 24 -14.45 21.30 -6.07
C CYS A 24 -15.56 20.25 -6.17
N VAL A 25 -16.55 20.28 -5.27
CA VAL A 25 -17.71 19.37 -5.30
C VAL A 25 -18.61 19.65 -6.51
N ILE A 26 -18.83 20.91 -6.87
CA ILE A 26 -19.63 21.28 -8.04
C ILE A 26 -18.93 20.84 -9.33
N LEU A 27 -17.62 21.09 -9.45
CA LEU A 27 -16.82 20.64 -10.59
C LEU A 27 -16.81 19.14 -10.70
N LEU A 28 -16.57 18.40 -9.59
CA LEU A 28 -16.69 16.96 -9.53
C LEU A 28 -18.06 16.46 -10.03
N LYS A 29 -19.14 17.13 -9.61
CA LYS A 29 -20.50 16.75 -9.98
C LYS A 29 -20.78 17.01 -11.49
N ILE A 30 -20.24 18.07 -12.05
CA ILE A 30 -20.37 18.38 -13.49
C ILE A 30 -19.56 17.39 -14.31
N THR A 31 -18.29 17.13 -13.91
CA THR A 31 -17.40 16.17 -14.60
C THR A 31 -17.96 14.74 -14.55
N LEU A 32 -18.49 14.31 -13.39
CA LEU A 32 -19.13 13.00 -13.26
C LEU A 32 -20.43 12.86 -14.08
N ASN A 33 -21.12 13.95 -14.37
CA ASN A 33 -22.36 13.92 -15.16
C ASN A 33 -22.08 13.87 -16.67
N ASP A 34 -20.91 14.33 -17.13
CA ASP A 34 -20.46 14.28 -18.52
C ASP A 34 -19.64 13.01 -18.85
N MET A 35 -19.24 12.22 -17.80
CA MET A 35 -18.48 10.98 -17.99
C MET A 35 -19.42 9.80 -18.27
N ASP A 36 -19.00 8.92 -19.20
CA ASP A 36 -19.67 7.65 -19.42
C ASP A 36 -19.74 6.82 -18.12
N GLY A 37 -20.87 6.13 -17.91
CA GLY A 37 -21.07 5.30 -16.72
C GLY A 37 -19.96 4.27 -16.49
N LEU A 38 -19.29 3.82 -17.55
CA LEU A 38 -18.13 2.94 -17.49
C LEU A 38 -16.93 3.61 -16.83
N SER A 39 -16.65 4.87 -17.17
CA SER A 39 -15.54 5.65 -16.59
C SER A 39 -15.72 5.84 -15.09
N ILE A 40 -16.94 6.09 -14.63
CA ILE A 40 -17.26 6.22 -13.19
C ILE A 40 -16.99 4.91 -12.46
N ILE A 41 -17.44 3.79 -13.03
CA ILE A 41 -17.19 2.45 -12.45
C ILE A 41 -15.68 2.17 -12.37
N LEU A 42 -14.92 2.47 -13.42
CA LEU A 42 -13.48 2.26 -13.46
C LEU A 42 -12.74 3.09 -12.41
N ILE A 43 -13.14 4.34 -12.17
CA ILE A 43 -12.59 5.19 -11.11
C ILE A 43 -12.85 4.58 -9.73
N ILE A 44 -14.09 4.16 -9.46
CA ILE A 44 -14.44 3.54 -8.18
C ILE A 44 -13.63 2.26 -7.97
N VAL A 45 -13.56 1.39 -8.97
CA VAL A 45 -12.78 0.16 -8.94
C VAL A 45 -11.29 0.45 -8.72
N SER A 46 -10.73 1.44 -9.41
CA SER A 46 -9.33 1.86 -9.24
C SER A 46 -9.05 2.28 -7.79
N ILE A 47 -9.88 3.17 -7.23
CA ILE A 47 -9.73 3.63 -5.84
C ILE A 47 -9.81 2.45 -4.86
N LEU A 48 -10.80 1.57 -5.03
CA LEU A 48 -10.96 0.39 -4.19
C LEU A 48 -9.75 -0.55 -4.27
N LEU A 49 -9.25 -0.84 -5.49
CA LEU A 49 -8.07 -1.68 -5.69
C LEU A 49 -6.82 -1.08 -5.03
N ILE A 50 -6.63 0.23 -5.12
CA ILE A 50 -5.47 0.90 -4.50
C ILE A 50 -5.58 0.88 -2.98
N LEU A 51 -6.77 1.13 -2.41
CA LEU A 51 -6.99 1.02 -0.96
C LEU A 51 -6.76 -0.41 -0.46
N VAL A 52 -7.30 -1.41 -1.15
CA VAL A 52 -7.07 -2.82 -0.85
C VAL A 52 -5.58 -3.17 -0.98
N GLY A 53 -4.92 -2.67 -2.03
CA GLY A 53 -3.48 -2.83 -2.23
C GLY A 53 -2.64 -2.21 -1.12
N LEU A 54 -3.02 -1.03 -0.61
CA LEU A 54 -2.36 -0.38 0.51
C LEU A 54 -2.54 -1.17 1.82
N VAL A 55 -3.77 -1.63 2.10
CA VAL A 55 -4.01 -2.53 3.24
C VAL A 55 -3.20 -3.81 3.08
N GLY A 56 -3.18 -4.41 1.87
CA GLY A 56 -2.38 -5.58 1.54
C GLY A 56 -0.86 -5.35 1.64
N ALA A 57 -0.39 -4.10 1.52
CA ALA A 57 1.02 -3.78 1.75
C ALA A 57 1.43 -3.96 3.22
N VAL A 58 0.50 -3.73 4.14
CA VAL A 58 0.72 -3.88 5.60
C VAL A 58 0.51 -5.34 6.03
N VAL A 59 -0.46 -6.04 5.42
CA VAL A 59 -0.75 -7.44 5.74
C VAL A 59 0.19 -8.35 4.93
N PRO A 60 1.11 -9.09 5.59
CA PRO A 60 2.00 -10.01 4.90
C PRO A 60 1.20 -11.17 4.28
N GLY A 61 1.62 -11.60 3.09
CA GLY A 61 0.92 -12.66 2.35
C GLY A 61 -0.12 -12.15 1.34
N ILE A 62 -0.59 -10.92 1.45
CA ILE A 62 -1.41 -10.30 0.41
C ILE A 62 -0.49 -9.58 -0.58
N ALA A 63 -0.70 -9.86 -1.87
CA ALA A 63 0.05 -9.23 -2.94
C ALA A 63 -0.39 -7.76 -3.16
N GLY A 64 -0.16 -6.90 -2.13
CA GLY A 64 -0.62 -5.50 -2.15
C GLY A 64 -0.09 -4.70 -3.33
N THR A 65 1.18 -4.88 -3.68
CA THR A 65 1.83 -4.16 -4.79
C THR A 65 1.19 -4.45 -6.15
N PRO A 66 0.96 -5.73 -6.58
CA PRO A 66 0.24 -6.02 -7.81
C PRO A 66 -1.19 -5.48 -7.82
N ILE A 67 -1.89 -5.52 -6.68
CA ILE A 67 -3.27 -5.01 -6.58
C ILE A 67 -3.29 -3.49 -6.76
N SER A 68 -2.36 -2.76 -6.13
CA SER A 68 -2.21 -1.30 -6.34
C SER A 68 -1.89 -0.96 -7.80
N PHE A 69 -1.06 -1.77 -8.46
CA PHE A 69 -0.76 -1.59 -9.89
C PHE A 69 -1.98 -1.84 -10.78
N LEU A 70 -2.79 -2.87 -10.48
CA LEU A 70 -4.05 -3.10 -11.20
C LEU A 70 -5.03 -1.94 -11.03
N GLY A 71 -5.05 -1.29 -9.86
CA GLY A 71 -5.83 -0.06 -9.66
C GLY A 71 -5.36 1.08 -10.58
N LEU A 72 -4.04 1.29 -10.69
CA LEU A 72 -3.48 2.27 -11.61
C LEU A 72 -3.77 1.93 -13.09
N LEU A 73 -3.70 0.64 -13.43
CA LEU A 73 -4.03 0.14 -14.76
C LEU A 73 -5.52 0.33 -15.09
N ALA A 74 -6.43 0.09 -14.14
CA ALA A 74 -7.86 0.32 -14.33
C ALA A 74 -8.14 1.81 -14.62
N LEU A 75 -7.42 2.72 -13.97
CA LEU A 75 -7.57 4.16 -14.22
C LEU A 75 -7.09 4.57 -15.62
N SER A 76 -6.14 3.85 -16.22
CA SER A 76 -5.66 4.13 -17.58
C SER A 76 -6.68 3.86 -18.68
N PHE A 77 -7.80 3.22 -18.38
CA PHE A 77 -8.92 2.99 -19.31
C PHE A 77 -10.04 4.03 -19.17
N VAL A 78 -9.87 5.02 -18.30
CA VAL A 78 -10.84 6.11 -18.11
C VAL A 78 -10.60 7.17 -19.17
N ASP A 79 -11.66 7.58 -19.86
CA ASP A 79 -11.60 8.66 -20.85
C ASP A 79 -11.16 9.97 -20.17
N GLY A 80 -10.19 10.64 -20.79
CA GLY A 80 -9.60 11.87 -20.26
C GLY A 80 -8.37 11.65 -19.37
N ILE A 81 -7.98 10.40 -19.07
CA ILE A 81 -6.75 10.07 -18.35
C ILE A 81 -5.80 9.30 -19.27
N ASP A 82 -4.82 9.99 -19.82
CA ASP A 82 -3.84 9.38 -20.72
C ASP A 82 -2.52 9.06 -20.00
N TYR A 83 -2.42 7.85 -19.47
CA TYR A 83 -1.12 7.35 -19.04
C TYR A 83 -0.27 6.92 -20.23
N SER A 84 0.90 7.53 -20.36
CA SER A 84 1.88 7.03 -21.32
C SER A 84 2.17 5.55 -21.07
N THR A 85 2.19 4.72 -22.12
CA THR A 85 2.57 3.31 -22.04
C THR A 85 3.93 3.12 -21.33
N ARG A 86 4.87 4.05 -21.53
CA ARG A 86 6.16 4.05 -20.84
C ARG A 86 6.02 4.17 -19.33
N PHE A 87 5.12 5.04 -18.86
CA PHE A 87 4.85 5.22 -17.43
C PHE A 87 4.27 3.93 -16.81
N LEU A 88 3.28 3.31 -17.43
CA LEU A 88 2.67 2.06 -16.96
C LEU A 88 3.70 0.91 -16.92
N VAL A 89 4.54 0.80 -17.95
CA VAL A 89 5.60 -0.22 -17.99
C VAL A 89 6.62 0.01 -16.86
N ILE A 90 7.04 1.26 -16.63
CA ILE A 90 7.98 1.60 -15.54
C ILE A 90 7.35 1.27 -14.18
N MET A 91 6.10 1.68 -13.93
CA MET A 91 5.39 1.38 -12.68
C MET A 91 5.18 -0.13 -12.49
N GLY A 92 4.89 -0.87 -13.56
CA GLY A 92 4.80 -2.32 -13.53
C GLY A 92 6.12 -3.00 -13.19
N ILE A 93 7.24 -2.56 -13.78
CA ILE A 93 8.59 -3.07 -13.47
C ILE A 93 8.96 -2.77 -12.02
N ILE A 94 8.74 -1.53 -11.55
CA ILE A 94 8.99 -1.15 -10.15
C ILE A 94 8.12 -2.01 -9.22
N GLY A 95 6.84 -2.20 -9.54
CA GLY A 95 5.93 -3.05 -8.79
C GLY A 95 6.41 -4.50 -8.70
N ALA A 96 6.90 -5.07 -9.81
CA ALA A 96 7.46 -6.42 -9.85
C ALA A 96 8.74 -6.55 -9.01
N ILE A 97 9.62 -5.53 -9.04
CA ILE A 97 10.82 -5.46 -8.20
C ILE A 97 10.41 -5.41 -6.72
N VAL A 98 9.49 -4.51 -6.34
CA VAL A 98 9.02 -4.38 -4.95
C VAL A 98 8.37 -5.68 -4.47
N PHE A 99 7.57 -6.33 -5.31
CA PHE A 99 6.98 -7.63 -5.00
C PHE A 99 8.03 -8.71 -4.77
N THR A 100 9.08 -8.75 -5.59
CA THR A 100 10.20 -9.69 -5.42
C THR A 100 11.00 -9.39 -4.15
N LEU A 101 11.25 -8.11 -3.85
CA LEU A 101 11.95 -7.69 -2.64
C LEU A 101 11.22 -8.11 -1.36
N ASP A 102 9.89 -8.18 -1.38
CA ASP A 102 9.09 -8.62 -0.24
C ASP A 102 9.46 -10.03 0.26
N TYR A 103 9.86 -10.91 -0.63
CA TYR A 103 10.33 -12.26 -0.30
C TYR A 103 11.83 -12.31 0.00
N VAL A 104 12.62 -11.53 -0.72
CA VAL A 104 14.08 -11.58 -0.63
C VAL A 104 14.59 -10.89 0.63
N VAL A 105 14.02 -9.73 0.99
CA VAL A 105 14.53 -8.87 2.08
C VAL A 105 14.46 -9.54 3.45
N PRO A 106 13.37 -10.23 3.87
CA PRO A 106 13.33 -10.95 5.14
C PRO A 106 14.36 -12.09 5.22
N VAL A 107 14.52 -12.84 4.13
CA VAL A 107 15.52 -13.93 4.03
C VAL A 107 16.93 -13.37 4.11
N TRP A 108 17.21 -12.29 3.40
CA TRP A 108 18.50 -11.63 3.41
C TRP A 108 18.81 -11.01 4.78
N GLY A 109 17.81 -10.39 5.42
CA GLY A 109 17.90 -9.85 6.78
C GLY A 109 18.30 -10.96 7.76
N THR A 110 17.59 -12.08 7.78
CA THR A 110 17.91 -13.23 8.64
C THR A 110 19.37 -13.68 8.44
N LYS A 111 19.79 -13.89 7.21
CA LYS A 111 21.16 -14.34 6.88
C LYS A 111 22.22 -13.32 7.26
N LYS A 112 22.01 -12.03 6.99
CA LYS A 112 22.95 -10.95 7.30
C LYS A 112 23.23 -10.83 8.79
N PHE A 113 22.25 -11.15 9.62
CA PHE A 113 22.38 -11.16 11.08
C PHE A 113 22.90 -12.49 11.65
N GLY A 114 23.40 -13.38 10.79
CA GLY A 114 24.02 -14.63 11.18
C GLY A 114 23.04 -15.80 11.31
N GLY A 115 21.84 -15.67 10.76
CA GLY A 115 20.85 -16.75 10.78
C GLY A 115 21.16 -17.86 9.79
N THR A 116 20.77 -19.07 10.19
CA THR A 116 20.90 -20.28 9.41
C THR A 116 19.69 -20.52 8.50
N LYS A 117 19.73 -21.56 7.68
CA LYS A 117 18.56 -21.99 6.89
C LYS A 117 17.38 -22.39 7.80
N ALA A 118 17.65 -22.84 9.03
CA ALA A 118 16.63 -23.19 10.01
C ALA A 118 15.89 -21.94 10.50
N GLY A 119 16.59 -20.84 10.79
CA GLY A 119 16.00 -19.56 11.15
C GLY A 119 15.13 -18.99 10.02
N VAL A 120 15.61 -19.07 8.76
CA VAL A 120 14.82 -18.64 7.59
C VAL A 120 13.53 -19.45 7.45
N ARG A 121 13.61 -20.78 7.55
CA ARG A 121 12.42 -21.65 7.50
C ARG A 121 11.47 -21.36 8.66
N GLY A 122 12.02 -21.21 9.85
CA GLY A 122 11.26 -20.87 11.06
C GLY A 122 10.52 -19.53 10.90
N SER A 123 11.18 -18.48 10.38
CA SER A 123 10.54 -17.19 10.16
C SER A 123 9.40 -17.27 9.13
N THR A 124 9.58 -18.06 8.05
CA THR A 124 8.54 -18.28 7.04
C THR A 124 7.34 -19.03 7.62
N ILE A 125 7.58 -20.07 8.40
CA ILE A 125 6.51 -20.81 9.09
C ILE A 125 5.79 -19.91 10.10
N GLY A 126 6.54 -19.15 10.88
CA GLY A 126 5.98 -18.18 11.84
C GLY A 126 5.13 -17.10 11.17
N LEU A 127 5.53 -16.63 9.99
CA LEU A 127 4.74 -15.70 9.18
C LEU A 127 3.42 -16.32 8.73
N ILE A 128 3.47 -17.56 8.19
CA ILE A 128 2.28 -18.27 7.70
C ILE A 128 1.30 -18.53 8.87
N LEU A 129 1.81 -19.02 10.00
CA LEU A 129 0.99 -19.26 11.19
C LEU A 129 0.40 -17.96 11.73
N GLY A 130 1.20 -16.88 11.79
CA GLY A 130 0.72 -15.56 12.19
C GLY A 130 -0.40 -15.05 11.28
N LEU A 131 -0.27 -15.25 9.97
CA LEU A 131 -1.32 -14.90 9.00
C LEU A 131 -2.60 -15.70 9.21
N LEU A 132 -2.50 -17.01 9.40
CA LEU A 132 -3.66 -17.88 9.65
C LEU A 132 -4.40 -17.46 10.94
N ILE A 133 -3.66 -17.17 12.00
CA ILE A 133 -4.25 -16.70 13.26
C ILE A 133 -4.96 -15.37 13.06
N THR A 134 -4.40 -14.45 12.27
CA THR A 134 -4.99 -13.13 12.01
C THR A 134 -6.26 -13.22 11.16
N ILE A 135 -6.38 -14.19 10.26
CA ILE A 135 -7.63 -14.45 9.51
C ILE A 135 -8.75 -14.85 10.46
N VAL A 136 -8.45 -15.68 11.46
CA VAL A 136 -9.45 -16.14 12.45
C VAL A 136 -9.74 -15.08 13.50
N PHE A 137 -8.71 -14.33 13.92
CA PHE A 137 -8.79 -13.28 14.94
C PHE A 137 -8.23 -11.95 14.38
N PRO A 138 -9.06 -11.11 13.74
CA PRO A 138 -8.62 -9.88 13.07
C PRO A 138 -7.88 -8.86 13.96
N VAL A 139 -8.07 -8.94 15.27
CA VAL A 139 -7.42 -8.07 16.26
C VAL A 139 -5.93 -8.37 16.44
N SER A 140 -5.44 -9.49 15.90
CA SER A 140 -4.10 -10.01 16.17
C SER A 140 -3.04 -9.58 15.15
N PHE A 141 -3.12 -8.36 14.60
CA PHE A 141 -2.09 -7.79 13.71
C PHE A 141 -0.66 -7.91 14.31
N ILE A 142 -0.54 -7.82 15.63
CA ILE A 142 0.72 -7.99 16.37
C ILE A 142 1.28 -9.41 16.15
N VAL A 143 0.43 -10.44 16.04
CA VAL A 143 0.86 -11.82 15.85
C VAL A 143 1.54 -12.02 14.48
N VAL A 144 1.02 -11.39 13.44
CA VAL A 144 1.66 -11.42 12.10
C VAL A 144 3.01 -10.72 12.13
N LEU A 145 3.09 -9.59 12.83
CA LEU A 145 4.31 -8.81 12.96
C LEU A 145 5.40 -9.57 13.73
N LEU A 146 5.02 -10.24 14.82
CA LEU A 146 5.94 -11.00 15.65
C LEU A 146 6.17 -12.44 15.13
N GLY A 147 5.31 -12.98 14.28
CA GLY A 147 5.41 -14.33 13.74
C GLY A 147 6.77 -14.66 13.14
N PRO A 148 7.31 -13.85 12.20
CA PRO A 148 8.64 -14.07 11.64
C PRO A 148 9.75 -14.02 12.67
N PHE A 149 9.64 -13.17 13.68
CA PHE A 149 10.60 -13.04 14.76
C PHE A 149 10.64 -14.30 15.64
N ILE A 150 9.46 -14.69 16.16
CA ILE A 150 9.31 -15.87 17.02
C ILE A 150 9.68 -17.12 16.25
N GLY A 151 9.21 -17.25 15.02
CA GLY A 151 9.50 -18.39 14.15
C GLY A 151 10.98 -18.52 13.84
N ALA A 152 11.70 -17.41 13.54
CA ALA A 152 13.14 -17.44 13.34
C ALA A 152 13.87 -17.88 14.60
N TYR A 153 13.50 -17.35 15.76
CA TYR A 153 14.11 -17.72 17.03
C TYR A 153 13.95 -19.22 17.35
N ILE A 154 12.74 -19.73 17.24
CA ILE A 154 12.44 -21.17 17.47
C ILE A 154 13.20 -22.03 16.45
N GLY A 155 13.22 -21.64 15.17
CA GLY A 155 13.93 -22.35 14.12
C GLY A 155 15.44 -22.46 14.41
N GLU A 156 16.07 -21.38 14.87
CA GLU A 156 17.48 -21.38 15.27
C GLU A 156 17.74 -22.24 16.50
N LYS A 157 16.89 -22.14 17.53
CA LYS A 157 17.02 -22.96 18.76
C LYS A 157 16.91 -24.45 18.45
N ASN A 158 15.97 -24.86 17.63
CA ASN A 158 15.82 -26.26 17.22
C ASN A 158 17.01 -26.79 16.42
N ASN A 159 17.77 -25.88 15.78
CA ASN A 159 19.00 -26.22 15.06
C ASN A 159 20.25 -26.24 15.96
N GLY A 160 20.11 -26.03 17.29
CA GLY A 160 21.23 -25.99 18.23
C GLY A 160 22.04 -24.72 18.21
N THR A 161 21.54 -23.65 17.60
CA THR A 161 22.20 -22.35 17.53
C THR A 161 22.26 -21.70 18.94
N PRO A 162 23.42 -21.12 19.37
CA PRO A 162 23.52 -20.41 20.63
C PRO A 162 22.49 -19.26 20.74
N ASP A 163 21.97 -19.04 21.95
CA ASP A 163 20.90 -18.07 22.20
C ASP A 163 21.20 -16.67 21.64
N LYS A 164 22.42 -16.19 21.85
CA LYS A 164 22.84 -14.88 21.36
C LYS A 164 22.72 -14.74 19.85
N LEU A 165 23.03 -15.80 19.10
CA LEU A 165 22.95 -15.83 17.65
C LEU A 165 21.51 -16.01 17.18
N ALA A 166 20.72 -16.84 17.88
CA ALA A 166 19.29 -17.04 17.60
C ALA A 166 18.50 -15.75 17.76
N TRP A 167 18.74 -14.96 18.83
CA TRP A 167 18.15 -13.64 19.01
C TRP A 167 18.53 -12.66 17.91
N ARG A 168 19.80 -12.65 17.53
CA ARG A 168 20.31 -11.77 16.47
C ARG A 168 19.67 -12.11 15.11
N SER A 169 19.55 -13.40 14.79
CA SER A 169 18.89 -13.89 13.60
C SER A 169 17.40 -13.50 13.55
N ALA A 170 16.70 -13.69 14.68
CA ALA A 170 15.30 -13.32 14.83
C ALA A 170 15.09 -11.81 14.62
N PHE A 171 15.96 -10.97 15.19
CA PHE A 171 15.92 -9.53 14.99
C PHE A 171 16.17 -9.16 13.52
N GLY A 172 17.11 -9.84 12.85
CA GLY A 172 17.36 -9.65 11.42
C GLY A 172 16.14 -9.99 10.54
N SER A 173 15.42 -11.07 10.87
CA SER A 173 14.17 -11.43 10.21
C SER A 173 13.11 -10.34 10.37
N PHE A 174 12.94 -9.82 11.58
CA PHE A 174 11.99 -8.75 11.90
C PHE A 174 12.29 -7.44 11.16
N VAL A 175 13.57 -7.00 11.21
CA VAL A 175 14.00 -5.80 10.47
C VAL A 175 13.82 -5.95 8.97
N GLY A 176 14.17 -7.12 8.42
CA GLY A 176 13.95 -7.44 7.02
C GLY A 176 12.46 -7.37 6.62
N PHE A 177 11.60 -7.92 7.46
CA PHE A 177 10.15 -7.84 7.26
C PHE A 177 9.64 -6.38 7.27
N LEU A 178 10.05 -5.58 8.26
CA LEU A 178 9.67 -4.16 8.32
C LEU A 178 10.16 -3.37 7.12
N ALA A 179 11.40 -3.62 6.67
CA ALA A 179 11.95 -2.96 5.49
C ALA A 179 11.15 -3.29 4.23
N GLY A 180 10.77 -4.57 4.03
CA GLY A 180 9.91 -5.00 2.91
C GLY A 180 8.54 -4.31 2.94
N THR A 181 7.90 -4.27 4.12
CA THR A 181 6.62 -3.59 4.32
C THR A 181 6.72 -2.08 4.01
N PHE A 182 7.78 -1.43 4.48
CA PHE A 182 8.01 0.00 4.22
C PHE A 182 8.11 0.31 2.73
N VAL A 183 8.86 -0.47 1.97
CA VAL A 183 8.99 -0.30 0.51
C VAL A 183 7.64 -0.45 -0.20
N LYS A 184 6.79 -1.40 0.23
CA LYS A 184 5.43 -1.57 -0.32
C LYS A 184 4.54 -0.38 -0.02
N ILE A 185 4.58 0.14 1.20
CA ILE A 185 3.81 1.34 1.58
C ILE A 185 4.23 2.54 0.71
N VAL A 186 5.54 2.75 0.53
CA VAL A 186 6.05 3.83 -0.34
C VAL A 186 5.51 3.66 -1.76
N TYR A 187 5.56 2.47 -2.34
CA TYR A 187 5.00 2.21 -3.66
C TYR A 187 3.49 2.50 -3.72
N GLY A 188 2.72 2.05 -2.73
CA GLY A 188 1.28 2.32 -2.63
C GLY A 188 0.98 3.82 -2.53
N CYS A 189 1.75 4.57 -1.74
CA CYS A 189 1.63 6.03 -1.65
C CYS A 189 1.93 6.73 -2.98
N VAL A 190 2.91 6.25 -3.74
CA VAL A 190 3.19 6.76 -5.08
C VAL A 190 2.00 6.51 -6.02
N CYS A 191 1.41 5.31 -6.00
CA CYS A 191 0.21 5.02 -6.79
C CYS A 191 -0.96 5.96 -6.42
N ILE A 192 -1.21 6.16 -5.12
CA ILE A 192 -2.25 7.10 -4.64
C ILE A 192 -1.97 8.52 -5.13
N PHE A 193 -0.73 8.98 -5.04
CA PHE A 193 -0.36 10.32 -5.49
C PHE A 193 -0.70 10.54 -6.96
N TYR A 194 -0.38 9.58 -7.84
CA TYR A 194 -0.72 9.69 -9.26
C TYR A 194 -2.22 9.68 -9.49
N VAL A 195 -2.97 8.79 -8.84
CA VAL A 195 -4.43 8.74 -8.95
C VAL A 195 -5.07 10.05 -8.50
N VAL A 196 -4.66 10.59 -7.35
CA VAL A 196 -5.20 11.86 -6.85
C VAL A 196 -4.85 13.02 -7.78
N LYS A 197 -3.60 13.07 -8.27
CA LYS A 197 -3.15 14.09 -9.22
C LYS A 197 -4.01 14.10 -10.49
N ASP A 198 -4.30 12.93 -11.05
CA ASP A 198 -5.01 12.84 -12.32
C ASP A 198 -6.51 13.06 -12.13
N LEU A 199 -7.10 12.60 -11.03
CA LEU A 199 -8.46 12.95 -10.66
C LEU A 199 -8.66 14.47 -10.45
N VAL A 200 -7.67 15.13 -9.85
CA VAL A 200 -7.69 16.61 -9.70
C VAL A 200 -7.46 17.30 -11.05
N GLY A 201 -6.70 16.67 -11.95
CA GLY A 201 -6.47 17.17 -13.31
C GLY A 201 -7.68 17.07 -14.25
N LEU A 202 -8.64 16.19 -13.95
CA LEU A 202 -9.93 16.06 -14.62
C LEU A 202 -10.95 17.14 -14.21
N ILE A 203 -10.73 17.82 -13.06
CA ILE A 203 -11.57 18.87 -12.50
C ILE A 203 -11.07 20.24 -12.95
#